data_929d0cb9435bc984fa9e31e279d005ff
#
_entry.id   929d0cb9435bc984fa9e31e279d005ff
#
_cell.length_a   1.000
_cell.length_b   1.000
_cell.length_c   1.000
_cell.angle_alpha   90.00
_cell.angle_beta   90.00
_cell.angle_gamma   90.00
#
_symmetry.space_group_name_H-M   'P 1'
#
loop_
_entity.id
_entity.type
_entity.pdbx_description
1 polymer ?
#
loop_
_entity_poly.entity_id
_entity_poly.type
_entity_poly.pdbx_seq_one_letter_code
_entity_poly.pdbx_strand_id
1 'polypeptide(L)'
;MLDLSSGGCRVESPVSVEPGLLLELRIYAPNVEWPLMIEAANVQWVSGQTFGLAFFRIREDEQQRLGQVIEALMESGDEGDHTV
;
A
#
# COMPACT_ATOMS: atom_id res chain seq x y z
N MET A 1 8.34 -1.19 5.88
CA MET A 1 7.07 -0.85 6.53
C MET A 1 6.08 -0.33 5.49
N LEU A 2 4.84 -0.72 5.62
CA LEU A 2 3.78 -0.33 4.70
C LEU A 2 2.58 0.18 5.47
N ASP A 3 2.09 1.35 5.08
CA ASP A 3 0.90 1.96 5.66
C ASP A 3 -0.10 2.14 4.51
N LEU A 4 -1.19 1.42 4.55
CA LEU A 4 -2.10 1.25 3.42
C LEU A 4 -3.45 1.91 3.67
N SER A 5 -3.94 2.62 2.66
CA SER A 5 -5.29 3.19 2.65
C SER A 5 -5.95 2.92 1.31
N SER A 6 -7.21 3.31 1.18
CA SER A 6 -7.95 3.08 -0.07
C SER A 6 -7.43 3.92 -1.23
N GLY A 7 -6.77 5.03 -0.96
CA GLY A 7 -6.26 5.94 -1.99
C GLY A 7 -4.77 5.84 -2.24
N GLY A 8 -4.03 5.13 -1.39
CA GLY A 8 -2.59 5.07 -1.55
C GLY A 8 -1.90 4.35 -0.41
N CYS A 9 -0.59 4.48 -0.36
CA CYS A 9 0.18 3.86 0.71
C CYS A 9 1.45 4.65 0.97
N ARG A 10 2.01 4.44 2.17
CA ARG A 10 3.32 4.94 2.54
C ARG A 10 4.24 3.75 2.68
N VAL A 11 5.37 3.83 2.02
CA VAL A 11 6.34 2.73 1.96
C VAL A 11 7.67 3.20 2.52
N GLU A 12 8.27 2.37 3.35
CA GLU A 12 9.64 2.57 3.80
C GLU A 12 10.51 1.54 3.11
N SER A 13 11.45 2.02 2.30
CA SER A 13 12.28 1.14 1.48
C SER A 13 13.55 1.89 1.05
N PRO A 14 14.68 1.20 0.94
CA PRO A 14 15.91 1.82 0.46
C PRO A 14 15.90 2.08 -1.04
N VAL A 15 14.83 1.73 -1.75
CA VAL A 15 14.73 1.95 -3.19
C VAL A 15 14.69 3.45 -3.49
N SER A 16 15.45 3.88 -4.51
CA SER A 16 15.43 5.26 -4.95
C SER A 16 14.25 5.51 -5.87
N VAL A 17 13.39 6.45 -5.49
CA VAL A 17 12.26 6.88 -6.31
C VAL A 17 12.20 8.40 -6.31
N GLU A 18 11.49 8.96 -7.28
CA GLU A 18 11.31 10.40 -7.40
C GLU A 18 9.83 10.75 -7.48
N PRO A 19 9.43 11.92 -6.97
CA PRO A 19 8.04 12.37 -7.13
C PRO A 19 7.64 12.42 -8.61
N GLY A 20 6.44 11.98 -8.91
CA GLY A 20 5.93 11.92 -10.28
C GLY A 20 6.18 10.61 -10.99
N LEU A 21 7.00 9.73 -10.44
CA LEU A 21 7.25 8.42 -11.02
C LEU A 21 6.01 7.54 -10.89
N LEU A 22 5.67 6.82 -11.97
CA LEU A 22 4.58 5.86 -11.96
C LEU A 22 5.13 4.47 -11.76
N LEU A 23 4.55 3.74 -10.83
CA LEU A 23 4.99 2.39 -10.48
C LEU A 23 3.83 1.41 -10.55
N GLU A 24 4.15 0.17 -10.90
CA GLU A 24 3.25 -0.95 -10.72
C GLU A 24 3.57 -1.57 -9.36
N LEU A 25 2.54 -1.86 -8.58
CA LEU A 25 2.73 -2.41 -7.24
C LEU A 25 2.10 -3.78 -7.10
N ARG A 26 2.79 -4.62 -6.33
CA ARG A 26 2.23 -5.87 -5.85
C ARG A 26 2.35 -5.85 -4.34
N ILE A 27 1.22 -5.89 -3.67
CA ILE A 27 1.18 -5.82 -2.21
C ILE A 27 0.89 -7.20 -1.67
N TYR A 28 1.82 -7.72 -0.88
CA TYR A 28 1.70 -9.02 -0.25
C TYR A 28 1.18 -8.82 1.17
N ALA A 29 -0.02 -9.32 1.43
CA ALA A 29 -0.66 -9.18 2.72
C ALA A 29 -0.88 -10.54 3.37
N PRO A 30 -0.89 -10.61 4.71
CA PRO A 30 -1.22 -11.85 5.40
C PRO A 30 -2.61 -12.34 5.02
N ASN A 31 -2.78 -13.66 4.94
CA ASN A 31 -4.07 -14.31 4.67
C ASN A 31 -4.64 -14.01 3.29
N VAL A 32 -3.81 -13.59 2.37
CA VAL A 32 -4.20 -13.37 0.97
C VAL A 32 -3.39 -14.32 0.12
N GLU A 33 -4.06 -15.11 -0.72
CA GLU A 33 -3.40 -16.16 -1.50
C GLU A 33 -2.45 -15.61 -2.55
N TRP A 34 -2.80 -14.47 -3.16
CA TRP A 34 -1.95 -13.84 -4.16
C TRP A 34 -1.91 -12.34 -3.93
N PRO A 35 -0.85 -11.70 -4.42
CA PRO A 35 -0.67 -10.27 -4.15
C PRO A 35 -1.78 -9.41 -4.73
N LEU A 36 -2.02 -8.30 -4.06
CA LEU A 36 -2.91 -7.26 -4.54
C LEU A 36 -2.17 -6.48 -5.63
N MET A 37 -2.80 -6.34 -6.80
CA MET A 37 -2.18 -5.65 -7.94
C MET A 37 -2.69 -4.23 -8.06
N ILE A 38 -1.77 -3.27 -8.05
CA ILE A 38 -2.06 -1.87 -8.35
C ILE A 38 -1.39 -1.58 -9.69
N GLU A 39 -2.19 -1.33 -10.72
CA GLU A 39 -1.66 -1.17 -12.07
C GLU A 39 -0.77 0.06 -12.21
N ALA A 40 -1.14 1.15 -11.55
CA ALA A 40 -0.32 2.35 -11.56
C ALA A 40 -0.48 3.11 -10.26
N ALA A 41 0.64 3.46 -9.65
CA ALA A 41 0.70 4.30 -8.48
C ALA A 41 1.71 5.41 -8.75
N ASN A 42 1.37 6.61 -8.31
CA ASN A 42 2.19 7.79 -8.54
C ASN A 42 2.91 8.16 -7.26
N VAL A 43 4.22 8.34 -7.33
CA VAL A 43 5.00 8.81 -6.19
C VAL A 43 4.64 10.27 -5.93
N GLN A 44 4.07 10.55 -4.78
CA GLN A 44 3.62 11.89 -4.41
C GLN A 44 4.70 12.68 -3.70
N TRP A 45 5.46 12.02 -2.84
CA TRP A 45 6.51 12.66 -2.06
C TRP A 45 7.55 11.63 -1.66
N VAL A 46 8.75 12.12 -1.39
CA VAL A 46 9.86 11.29 -0.92
C VAL A 46 10.53 12.00 0.24
N SER A 47 10.82 11.27 1.30
CA SER A 47 11.53 11.80 2.46
C SER A 47 12.45 10.69 2.99
N GLY A 48 13.75 10.83 2.70
CA GLY A 48 14.72 9.80 3.06
C GLY A 48 14.40 8.49 2.37
N GLN A 49 14.18 7.44 3.15
CA GLN A 49 13.83 6.12 2.64
C GLN A 49 12.32 5.87 2.70
N THR A 50 11.53 6.89 2.95
CA THR A 50 10.08 6.79 3.00
C THR A 50 9.48 7.56 1.83
N PHE A 51 8.47 7.00 1.21
CA PHE A 51 7.77 7.70 0.13
C PHE A 51 6.29 7.37 0.14
N GLY A 52 5.49 8.31 -0.34
CA GLY A 52 4.06 8.17 -0.42
C GLY A 52 3.61 7.93 -1.85
N LEU A 53 2.70 6.98 -2.02
CA LEU A 53 2.15 6.61 -3.31
C LEU A 53 0.66 6.88 -3.33
N ALA A 54 0.17 7.48 -4.41
CA ALA A 54 -1.26 7.59 -4.67
C ALA A 54 -1.62 6.58 -5.74
N PHE A 55 -2.66 5.83 -5.52
CA PHE A 55 -3.11 4.85 -6.51
C PHE A 55 -3.79 5.59 -7.65
N PHE A 56 -3.26 5.43 -8.85
CA PHE A 56 -3.74 6.10 -10.04
C PHE A 56 -4.65 5.22 -10.86
N ARG A 57 -4.33 3.94 -10.95
CA ARG A 57 -5.13 2.97 -11.68
C ARG A 57 -5.14 1.64 -10.94
N ILE A 58 -6.33 1.16 -10.65
CA ILE A 58 -6.53 -0.12 -9.99
C ILE A 58 -7.79 -0.75 -10.57
N ARG A 59 -7.74 -2.04 -10.87
CA ARG A 59 -8.90 -2.76 -11.41
C ARG A 59 -10.00 -2.83 -10.37
N GLU A 60 -11.23 -2.87 -10.83
CA GLU A 60 -12.39 -2.87 -9.95
C GLU A 60 -12.38 -4.05 -8.98
N ASP A 61 -12.06 -5.24 -9.47
CA ASP A 61 -11.95 -6.43 -8.63
C ASP A 61 -10.83 -6.30 -7.59
N GLU A 62 -9.71 -5.70 -7.99
CA GLU A 62 -8.61 -5.47 -7.07
C GLU A 62 -8.96 -4.39 -6.05
N GLN A 63 -9.77 -3.42 -6.42
CA GLN A 63 -10.21 -2.37 -5.51
C GLN A 63 -11.06 -2.96 -4.38
N GLN A 64 -11.90 -3.93 -4.68
CA GLN A 64 -12.68 -4.62 -3.66
C GLN A 64 -11.78 -5.42 -2.73
N ARG A 65 -10.78 -6.09 -3.29
CA ARG A 65 -9.81 -6.82 -2.49
C ARG A 65 -9.00 -5.88 -1.59
N LEU A 66 -8.66 -4.71 -2.11
CA LEU A 66 -7.95 -3.69 -1.34
C LEU A 66 -8.74 -3.32 -0.08
N GLY A 67 -10.05 -3.11 -0.21
CA GLY A 67 -10.89 -2.82 0.93
C GLY A 67 -10.85 -3.93 1.98
N GLN A 68 -10.88 -5.17 1.54
CA GLN A 68 -10.80 -6.33 2.44
C GLN A 68 -9.44 -6.42 3.13
N VAL A 69 -8.38 -6.15 2.41
CA VAL A 69 -7.03 -6.15 2.96
C VAL A 69 -6.88 -5.06 4.02
N ILE A 70 -7.40 -3.88 3.75
CA ILE A 70 -7.35 -2.77 4.70
C ILE A 70 -8.12 -3.14 5.98
N GLU A 71 -9.30 -3.71 5.85
CA GLU A 71 -10.06 -4.15 7.01
C GLU A 71 -9.29 -5.16 7.85
N ALA A 72 -8.68 -6.14 7.20
CA ALA A 72 -7.89 -7.15 7.89
C ALA A 72 -6.69 -6.54 8.60
N LEU A 73 -6.02 -5.59 7.97
CA LEU A 73 -4.89 -4.90 8.58
C LEU A 73 -5.31 -4.04 9.75
N MET A 74 -6.46 -3.39 9.66
CA MET A 74 -6.98 -2.58 10.76
C MET A 74 -7.31 -3.43 11.96
N GLU A 75 -7.92 -4.59 11.76
CA GLU A 75 -8.21 -5.50 12.85
C GLU A 75 -6.92 -5.99 13.52
N SER A 76 -5.95 -6.36 12.71
CA SER A 76 -4.64 -6.78 13.21
C SER A 76 -3.93 -5.62 13.91
N GLY A 77 -4.08 -4.42 13.36
CA GLY A 77 -3.49 -3.22 13.92
C GLY A 77 -4.05 -2.90 15.30
N ASP A 78 -5.34 -3.07 15.49
CA ASP A 78 -5.97 -2.87 16.77
C ASP A 78 -5.38 -3.81 17.82
N GLU A 79 -5.20 -5.05 17.48
CA GLU A 79 -4.56 -6.00 18.37
C GLU A 79 -3.12 -5.61 18.66
N GLY A 80 -2.41 -5.18 17.62
CA GLY A 80 -1.05 -4.73 17.76
C GLY A 80 -0.92 -3.51 18.66
N ASP A 81 -1.86 -2.62 18.54
CA ASP A 81 -1.86 -1.38 19.32
C ASP A 81 -1.98 -1.66 20.81
N HIS A 82 -2.64 -2.72 21.20
CA HIS A 82 -2.75 -3.08 22.61
C HIS A 82 -1.42 -3.42 23.21
N THR A 83 -0.47 -3.79 22.42
CA THR A 83 0.86 -4.15 22.89
C THR A 83 1.82 -2.97 22.90
N VAL A 84 1.42 -1.88 22.36
CA VAL A 84 2.27 -0.71 22.22
C VAL A 84 2.19 0.22 23.45
#